data_ae1d7b45a866eb6c3f7973d656f7a9bf
#
_entry.id   ae1d7b45a866eb6c3f7973d656f7a9bf
#
_cell.length_a   1.000
_cell.length_b   1.000
_cell.length_c   1.000
_cell.angle_alpha   90.00
_cell.angle_beta   90.00
_cell.angle_gamma   90.00
#
_symmetry.space_group_name_H-M   'P 1'
#
loop_
_entity.id
_entity.type
_entity.pdbx_description
1 polymer ?
#
loop_
_entity_poly.entity_id
_entity_poly.type
_entity_poly.pdbx_seq_one_letter_code
_entity_poly.pdbx_strand_id
1 'polypeptide(L)'
;MPRAIAYHRPDSVEDAVALLNDNSHQPLAGGTVLNGDDDPTPVTMVDLQGCGLDGISGDAGQLRLGAMTTLQDMLNDDLVPTGLADAAQAELPSTLRTLATVGGTVATGNADSILLAALLVHDARVELVGPSGYGKLPLTDLLKAGVAAGHVVTAVELDPSGDCVRQSTARTPSDTPIVSATARNAADGVRLALTGMADHPVLADALDPTTGLEPISDFRGSADYRRTLAEVLAKRAVNAVGSVI
;
A
#
# COMPACT_ATOMS: atom_id res chain seq x y z
N MET A 1 -5.26 -4.28 21.75
CA MET A 1 -5.16 -5.60 21.09
C MET A 1 -6.56 -6.20 21.05
N PRO A 2 -7.14 -6.49 19.88
CA PRO A 2 -8.48 -7.08 19.80
C PRO A 2 -8.49 -8.42 20.53
N ARG A 3 -9.63 -8.70 21.16
CA ARG A 3 -9.82 -9.96 21.90
C ARG A 3 -10.21 -11.05 20.94
N ALA A 4 -9.24 -11.86 20.46
CA ALA A 4 -9.53 -13.04 19.66
C ALA A 4 -10.30 -14.08 20.49
N ILE A 5 -11.52 -14.43 20.04
CA ILE A 5 -12.40 -15.44 20.68
C ILE A 5 -12.39 -16.76 19.93
N ALA A 6 -12.02 -16.74 18.64
CA ALA A 6 -11.84 -17.93 17.83
C ALA A 6 -10.80 -17.67 16.73
N TYR A 7 -10.27 -18.74 16.17
CA TYR A 7 -9.26 -18.71 15.13
C TYR A 7 -9.55 -19.81 14.10
N HIS A 8 -9.54 -19.42 12.82
CA HIS A 8 -9.65 -20.33 11.69
C HIS A 8 -8.47 -20.12 10.76
N ARG A 9 -7.98 -21.22 10.20
CA ARG A 9 -6.91 -21.18 9.18
C ARG A 9 -7.36 -22.01 7.98
N PRO A 10 -8.10 -21.39 7.04
CA PRO A 10 -8.56 -22.07 5.83
C PRO A 10 -7.38 -22.41 4.90
N ASP A 11 -7.54 -23.47 4.11
CA ASP A 11 -6.56 -23.93 3.12
C ASP A 11 -6.86 -23.39 1.71
N SER A 12 -7.95 -22.61 1.55
CA SER A 12 -8.33 -21.98 0.28
C SER A 12 -8.86 -20.57 0.48
N VAL A 13 -8.80 -19.76 -0.60
CA VAL A 13 -9.39 -18.41 -0.62
C VAL A 13 -10.91 -18.47 -0.51
N GLU A 14 -11.53 -19.46 -1.15
CA GLU A 14 -12.97 -19.67 -1.14
C GLU A 14 -13.48 -19.94 0.29
N ASP A 15 -12.79 -20.78 1.06
CA ASP A 15 -13.13 -21.04 2.45
C ASP A 15 -12.90 -19.81 3.34
N ALA A 16 -11.84 -19.06 3.07
CA ALA A 16 -11.58 -17.78 3.76
C ALA A 16 -12.73 -16.79 3.52
N VAL A 17 -13.16 -16.62 2.26
CA VAL A 17 -14.30 -15.76 1.89
C VAL A 17 -15.58 -16.24 2.54
N ALA A 18 -15.84 -17.54 2.57
CA ALA A 18 -17.02 -18.11 3.23
C ALA A 18 -17.07 -17.78 4.73
N LEU A 19 -15.92 -17.86 5.42
CA LEU A 19 -15.79 -17.46 6.82
C LEU A 19 -15.99 -15.96 7.01
N LEU A 20 -15.39 -15.12 6.14
CA LEU A 20 -15.43 -13.67 6.23
C LEU A 20 -16.79 -13.04 5.84
N ASN A 21 -17.76 -13.83 5.39
CA ASN A 21 -19.15 -13.39 5.26
C ASN A 21 -19.81 -13.09 6.61
N ASP A 22 -19.27 -13.58 7.72
CA ASP A 22 -19.67 -13.17 9.05
C ASP A 22 -18.91 -11.89 9.45
N ASN A 23 -19.63 -10.80 9.73
CA ASN A 23 -19.05 -9.50 10.06
C ASN A 23 -18.26 -9.48 11.39
N SER A 24 -18.37 -10.53 12.22
CA SER A 24 -17.56 -10.71 13.43
C SER A 24 -16.21 -11.34 13.14
N HIS A 25 -15.96 -11.75 11.90
CA HIS A 25 -14.73 -12.35 11.45
C HIS A 25 -13.83 -11.28 10.77
N GLN A 26 -12.53 -11.35 11.05
CA GLN A 26 -11.56 -10.44 10.45
C GLN A 26 -10.40 -11.21 9.81
N PRO A 27 -9.95 -10.80 8.62
CA PRO A 27 -8.81 -11.42 7.96
C PRO A 27 -7.53 -11.12 8.72
N LEU A 28 -6.73 -12.15 8.98
CA LEU A 28 -5.41 -12.05 9.58
C LEU A 28 -4.36 -12.38 8.52
N ALA A 29 -3.59 -11.37 8.12
CA ALA A 29 -2.38 -11.55 7.32
C ALA A 29 -1.15 -11.52 8.24
N GLY A 30 -0.29 -10.50 8.15
CA GLY A 30 0.85 -10.33 9.05
C GLY A 30 0.53 -9.84 10.46
N GLY A 31 -0.69 -9.43 10.73
CA GLY A 31 -1.16 -9.00 12.05
C GLY A 31 -0.57 -7.69 12.58
N THR A 32 0.23 -6.98 11.80
CA THR A 32 0.96 -5.77 12.25
C THR A 32 0.05 -4.59 12.61
N VAL A 33 -1.11 -4.48 11.95
CA VAL A 33 -2.12 -3.48 12.24
C VAL A 33 -3.11 -4.02 13.26
N LEU A 34 -3.68 -5.20 13.00
CA LEU A 34 -4.71 -5.80 13.84
C LEU A 34 -4.26 -6.05 15.28
N ASN A 35 -2.99 -6.46 15.47
CA ASN A 35 -2.43 -6.66 16.82
C ASN A 35 -2.04 -5.35 17.51
N GLY A 36 -1.89 -4.26 16.77
CA GLY A 36 -1.61 -2.92 17.29
C GLY A 36 -2.87 -2.13 17.64
N ASP A 37 -4.05 -2.63 17.30
CA ASP A 37 -5.32 -2.00 17.61
C ASP A 37 -5.69 -2.23 19.09
N ASP A 38 -6.11 -1.17 19.76
CA ASP A 38 -6.56 -1.18 21.15
C ASP A 38 -8.08 -1.45 21.29
N ASP A 39 -8.80 -1.71 20.19
CA ASP A 39 -10.21 -2.05 20.22
C ASP A 39 -10.42 -3.37 20.99
N PRO A 40 -11.18 -3.37 22.10
CA PRO A 40 -11.46 -4.56 22.90
C PRO A 40 -12.56 -5.45 22.30
N THR A 41 -13.16 -5.07 21.17
CA THR A 41 -14.25 -5.81 20.54
C THR A 41 -13.84 -7.25 20.25
N PRO A 42 -14.62 -8.26 20.70
CA PRO A 42 -14.33 -9.66 20.41
C PRO A 42 -14.37 -9.92 18.90
N VAL A 43 -13.40 -10.66 18.40
CA VAL A 43 -13.25 -10.95 16.95
C VAL A 43 -12.80 -12.39 16.73
N THR A 44 -13.32 -13.01 15.68
CA THR A 44 -12.82 -14.28 15.14
C THR A 44 -11.76 -13.99 14.07
N MET A 45 -10.58 -14.56 14.23
CA MET A 45 -9.48 -14.39 13.26
C MET A 45 -9.57 -15.43 12.16
N VAL A 46 -9.48 -14.99 10.90
CA VAL A 46 -9.37 -15.86 9.72
C VAL A 46 -7.96 -15.70 9.14
N ASP A 47 -7.07 -16.62 9.45
CA ASP A 47 -5.67 -16.59 9.06
C ASP A 47 -5.50 -16.99 7.59
N LEU A 48 -4.99 -16.06 6.78
CA LEU A 48 -4.81 -16.23 5.34
C LEU A 48 -3.52 -16.98 4.95
N GLN A 49 -2.66 -17.34 5.92
CA GLN A 49 -1.39 -18.02 5.63
C GLN A 49 -1.53 -19.38 4.96
N GLY A 50 -2.69 -20.05 5.13
CA GLY A 50 -2.98 -21.34 4.49
C GLY A 50 -3.46 -21.21 3.03
N CYS A 51 -3.80 -20.02 2.56
CA CYS A 51 -4.50 -19.82 1.28
C CYS A 51 -3.57 -19.77 0.04
N GLY A 52 -2.24 -19.93 0.19
CA GLY A 52 -1.31 -19.92 -0.94
C GLY A 52 -1.25 -18.58 -1.68
N LEU A 53 -1.33 -17.45 -0.95
CA LEU A 53 -1.36 -16.10 -1.49
C LEU A 53 -0.01 -15.38 -1.45
N ASP A 54 1.08 -16.10 -1.24
CA ASP A 54 2.45 -15.60 -1.23
C ASP A 54 3.10 -15.70 -2.62
N GLY A 55 4.30 -15.13 -2.72
CA GLY A 55 5.17 -15.21 -3.89
C GLY A 55 5.13 -13.98 -4.80
N ILE A 56 6.24 -13.82 -5.52
CA ILE A 56 6.49 -12.78 -6.50
C ILE A 56 6.70 -13.46 -7.85
N SER A 57 6.03 -12.98 -8.89
CA SER A 57 6.16 -13.54 -10.24
C SER A 57 5.95 -12.45 -11.29
N GLY A 58 6.49 -12.66 -12.46
CA GLY A 58 6.32 -11.72 -13.56
C GLY A 58 7.53 -11.66 -14.48
N ASP A 59 7.57 -10.62 -15.27
CA ASP A 59 8.63 -10.29 -16.20
C ASP A 59 8.83 -8.77 -16.29
N ALA A 60 9.59 -8.32 -17.29
CA ALA A 60 9.85 -6.88 -17.50
C ALA A 60 8.60 -6.04 -17.85
N GLY A 61 7.50 -6.66 -18.20
CA GLY A 61 6.25 -5.98 -18.59
C GLY A 61 5.18 -5.99 -17.52
N GLN A 62 5.22 -6.96 -16.60
CA GLN A 62 4.22 -7.09 -15.55
C GLN A 62 4.78 -7.84 -14.35
N LEU A 63 4.63 -7.26 -13.17
CA LEU A 63 4.99 -7.86 -11.89
C LEU A 63 3.71 -8.17 -11.10
N ARG A 64 3.63 -9.37 -10.52
CA ARG A 64 2.56 -9.81 -9.64
C ARG A 64 3.11 -10.13 -8.26
N LEU A 65 2.59 -9.45 -7.26
CA LEU A 65 2.90 -9.64 -5.84
C LEU A 65 1.71 -10.34 -5.19
N GLY A 66 1.89 -11.53 -4.67
CA GLY A 66 0.86 -12.22 -3.88
C GLY A 66 0.53 -11.43 -2.62
N ALA A 67 -0.73 -11.46 -2.17
CA ALA A 67 -1.16 -10.64 -1.03
C ALA A 67 -0.44 -10.98 0.28
N MET A 68 0.01 -12.22 0.45
CA MET A 68 0.75 -12.68 1.63
C MET A 68 2.28 -12.52 1.50
N THR A 69 2.78 -12.02 0.35
CA THR A 69 4.19 -11.62 0.19
C THR A 69 4.53 -10.57 1.23
N THR A 70 5.57 -10.82 2.03
CA THR A 70 6.01 -9.85 3.05
C THR A 70 6.76 -8.67 2.41
N LEU A 71 6.77 -7.53 3.11
CA LEU A 71 7.57 -6.40 2.65
C LEU A 71 9.08 -6.73 2.63
N GLN A 72 9.51 -7.68 3.48
CA GLN A 72 10.90 -8.15 3.48
C GLN A 72 11.20 -9.03 2.24
N ASP A 73 10.24 -9.84 1.78
CA ASP A 73 10.40 -10.63 0.55
C ASP A 73 10.56 -9.71 -0.67
N MET A 74 9.83 -8.59 -0.72
CA MET A 74 10.01 -7.59 -1.78
C MET A 74 11.44 -7.01 -1.85
N LEU A 75 12.14 -6.89 -0.73
CA LEU A 75 13.52 -6.40 -0.70
C LEU A 75 14.53 -7.45 -1.16
N ASN A 76 14.17 -8.71 -1.08
CA ASN A 76 15.06 -9.84 -1.34
C ASN A 76 14.88 -10.43 -2.75
N ASP A 77 13.89 -9.97 -3.51
CA ASP A 77 13.56 -10.51 -4.83
C ASP A 77 14.02 -9.57 -5.95
N ASP A 78 14.83 -10.10 -6.87
CA ASP A 78 15.42 -9.35 -7.98
C ASP A 78 14.38 -8.89 -9.03
N LEU A 79 13.16 -9.44 -9.02
CA LEU A 79 12.06 -8.97 -9.89
C LEU A 79 11.48 -7.64 -9.43
N VAL A 80 11.67 -7.28 -8.16
CA VAL A 80 11.12 -6.03 -7.61
C VAL A 80 12.01 -4.86 -7.97
N PRO A 81 11.50 -3.83 -8.69
CA PRO A 81 12.29 -2.65 -9.03
C PRO A 81 12.83 -1.95 -7.77
N THR A 82 14.05 -1.43 -7.85
CA THR A 82 14.75 -0.79 -6.73
C THR A 82 13.88 0.27 -6.03
N GLY A 83 13.22 1.16 -6.78
CA GLY A 83 12.38 2.21 -6.18
C GLY A 83 11.17 1.65 -5.42
N LEU A 84 10.62 0.51 -5.84
CA LEU A 84 9.54 -0.18 -5.13
C LEU A 84 10.06 -0.91 -3.89
N ALA A 85 11.24 -1.56 -3.98
CA ALA A 85 11.93 -2.15 -2.83
C ALA A 85 12.29 -1.08 -1.78
N ASP A 86 12.81 0.07 -2.20
CA ASP A 86 13.09 1.21 -1.32
C ASP A 86 11.82 1.73 -0.61
N ALA A 87 10.67 1.73 -1.30
CA ALA A 87 9.39 2.10 -0.71
C ALA A 87 8.97 1.08 0.36
N ALA A 88 9.07 -0.22 0.08
CA ALA A 88 8.78 -1.29 1.04
C ALA A 88 9.74 -1.23 2.24
N GLN A 89 11.01 -0.88 2.02
CA GLN A 89 11.99 -0.69 3.10
C GLN A 89 11.63 0.48 4.02
N ALA A 90 11.15 1.57 3.45
CA ALA A 90 10.81 2.78 4.18
C ALA A 90 9.42 2.72 4.86
N GLU A 91 8.57 1.78 4.47
CA GLU A 91 7.21 1.64 4.99
C GLU A 91 7.20 1.31 6.49
N LEU A 92 8.02 0.38 6.92
CA LEU A 92 8.04 -0.13 8.29
C LEU A 92 9.47 -0.49 8.75
N PRO A 93 9.73 -0.48 10.08
CA PRO A 93 10.95 -1.02 10.65
C PRO A 93 11.18 -2.49 10.27
N SER A 94 12.44 -2.92 10.24
CA SER A 94 12.84 -4.28 9.81
C SER A 94 12.12 -5.41 10.55
N THR A 95 11.85 -5.23 11.84
CA THR A 95 11.14 -6.22 12.67
C THR A 95 9.67 -6.41 12.25
N LEU A 96 9.03 -5.38 11.70
CA LEU A 96 7.65 -5.45 11.21
C LEU A 96 7.57 -5.86 9.75
N ARG A 97 8.58 -5.54 8.92
CA ARG A 97 8.59 -5.91 7.50
C ARG A 97 8.56 -7.41 7.24
N THR A 98 9.08 -8.22 8.16
CA THR A 98 9.04 -9.69 8.09
C THR A 98 7.65 -10.28 8.34
N LEU A 99 6.73 -9.47 8.83
CA LEU A 99 5.34 -9.85 9.12
C LEU A 99 4.35 -9.11 8.22
N ALA A 100 4.56 -7.81 8.02
CA ALA A 100 3.68 -6.99 7.20
C ALA A 100 3.68 -7.48 5.75
N THR A 101 2.48 -7.56 5.15
CA THR A 101 2.27 -8.11 3.82
C THR A 101 1.75 -7.05 2.86
N VAL A 102 1.97 -7.26 1.56
CA VAL A 102 1.45 -6.40 0.48
C VAL A 102 -0.07 -6.26 0.58
N GLY A 103 -0.79 -7.38 0.70
CA GLY A 103 -2.26 -7.38 0.83
C GLY A 103 -2.75 -6.67 2.09
N GLY A 104 -2.04 -6.85 3.23
CA GLY A 104 -2.35 -6.15 4.47
C GLY A 104 -2.18 -4.64 4.35
N THR A 105 -1.10 -4.18 3.70
CA THR A 105 -0.86 -2.75 3.42
C THR A 105 -1.95 -2.17 2.52
N VAL A 106 -2.32 -2.88 1.45
CA VAL A 106 -3.39 -2.49 0.52
C VAL A 106 -4.74 -2.41 1.23
N ALA A 107 -5.08 -3.44 2.02
CA ALA A 107 -6.36 -3.50 2.73
C ALA A 107 -6.51 -2.41 3.81
N THR A 108 -5.41 -2.02 4.44
CA THR A 108 -5.39 -0.95 5.45
C THR A 108 -5.59 0.42 4.82
N GLY A 109 -5.06 0.67 3.62
CA GLY A 109 -5.20 1.94 2.92
C GLY A 109 -4.63 3.15 3.66
N ASN A 110 -3.57 2.96 4.48
CA ASN A 110 -3.05 4.02 5.34
C ASN A 110 -2.63 5.25 4.54
N ALA A 111 -3.12 6.44 4.94
CA ALA A 111 -2.88 7.72 4.29
C ALA A 111 -1.39 8.11 4.16
N ASP A 112 -0.56 7.63 5.06
CA ASP A 112 0.87 7.92 5.10
C ASP A 112 1.72 6.82 4.44
N SER A 113 1.09 5.78 3.85
CA SER A 113 1.80 4.63 3.28
C SER A 113 2.65 5.01 2.07
N ILE A 114 3.95 4.86 2.23
CA ILE A 114 4.96 5.08 1.18
C ILE A 114 4.84 4.00 0.10
N LEU A 115 4.59 2.76 0.50
CA LEU A 115 4.44 1.65 -0.43
C LEU A 115 3.20 1.82 -1.32
N LEU A 116 2.06 2.26 -0.76
CA LEU A 116 0.87 2.53 -1.57
C LEU A 116 1.11 3.64 -2.59
N ALA A 117 1.84 4.71 -2.23
CA ALA A 117 2.21 5.75 -3.18
C ALA A 117 3.11 5.21 -4.32
N ALA A 118 4.05 4.32 -4.00
CA ALA A 118 4.88 3.66 -5.02
C ALA A 118 4.04 2.73 -5.92
N LEU A 119 3.14 1.94 -5.34
CA LEU A 119 2.22 1.09 -6.11
C LEU A 119 1.32 1.91 -7.05
N LEU A 120 0.84 3.08 -6.61
CA LEU A 120 0.02 3.98 -7.45
C LEU A 120 0.78 4.46 -8.69
N VAL A 121 2.02 4.89 -8.58
CA VAL A 121 2.80 5.35 -9.74
C VAL A 121 3.20 4.20 -10.67
N HIS A 122 3.16 2.97 -10.19
CA HIS A 122 3.36 1.74 -10.96
C HIS A 122 2.06 1.16 -11.55
N ASP A 123 0.96 1.93 -11.58
CA ASP A 123 -0.35 1.52 -12.13
C ASP A 123 -0.93 0.26 -11.51
N ALA A 124 -0.71 0.07 -10.23
CA ALA A 124 -1.12 -1.12 -9.54
C ALA A 124 -2.62 -1.39 -9.66
N ARG A 125 -2.94 -2.64 -9.94
CA ARG A 125 -4.28 -3.21 -9.95
C ARG A 125 -4.36 -4.30 -8.89
N VAL A 126 -5.44 -4.29 -8.12
CA VAL A 126 -5.63 -5.22 -7.02
C VAL A 126 -6.59 -6.32 -7.44
N GLU A 127 -6.18 -7.56 -7.22
CA GLU A 127 -7.01 -8.74 -7.36
C GLU A 127 -7.70 -9.04 -6.03
N LEU A 128 -9.00 -9.29 -6.10
CA LEU A 128 -9.84 -9.63 -4.95
C LEU A 128 -10.72 -10.82 -5.26
N VAL A 129 -11.02 -11.59 -4.22
CA VAL A 129 -12.06 -12.60 -4.25
C VAL A 129 -13.08 -12.26 -3.16
N GLY A 130 -14.34 -12.27 -3.51
CA GLY A 130 -15.44 -12.00 -2.62
C GLY A 130 -16.60 -12.97 -2.86
N PRO A 131 -17.75 -12.77 -2.18
CA PRO A 131 -18.92 -13.66 -2.32
C PRO A 131 -19.43 -13.79 -3.76
N SER A 132 -19.20 -12.78 -4.60
CA SER A 132 -19.58 -12.77 -6.02
C SER A 132 -18.49 -13.32 -6.94
N GLY A 133 -17.39 -13.81 -6.41
CA GLY A 133 -16.26 -14.35 -7.16
C GLY A 133 -15.08 -13.37 -7.30
N TYR A 134 -14.25 -13.61 -8.30
CA TYR A 134 -13.03 -12.83 -8.60
C TYR A 134 -13.35 -11.45 -9.19
N GLY A 135 -12.59 -10.47 -8.75
CA GLY A 135 -12.58 -9.11 -9.29
C GLY A 135 -11.16 -8.55 -9.39
N LYS A 136 -10.98 -7.57 -10.25
CA LYS A 136 -9.71 -6.84 -10.40
C LYS A 136 -10.01 -5.37 -10.71
N LEU A 137 -9.46 -4.46 -9.90
CA LEU A 137 -9.70 -3.03 -10.04
C LEU A 137 -8.43 -2.22 -9.82
N PRO A 138 -8.35 -0.98 -10.32
CA PRO A 138 -7.24 -0.08 -10.04
C PRO A 138 -7.09 0.16 -8.53
N LEU A 139 -5.84 0.26 -8.05
CA LEU A 139 -5.55 0.60 -6.66
C LEU A 139 -6.17 1.96 -6.27
N THR A 140 -6.19 2.92 -7.20
CA THR A 140 -6.85 4.22 -6.99
C THR A 140 -8.32 4.11 -6.59
N ASP A 141 -9.04 3.15 -7.20
CA ASP A 141 -10.48 2.96 -6.93
C ASP A 141 -10.68 2.21 -5.62
N LEU A 142 -9.81 1.23 -5.34
CA LEU A 142 -9.84 0.51 -4.07
C LEU A 142 -9.55 1.40 -2.88
N LEU A 143 -8.57 2.31 -2.97
CA LEU A 143 -8.23 3.23 -1.88
C LEU A 143 -9.37 4.18 -1.54
N LYS A 144 -10.16 4.59 -2.55
CA LYS A 144 -11.36 5.42 -2.34
C LYS A 144 -12.52 4.65 -1.71
N ALA A 145 -12.71 3.40 -2.12
CA ALA A 145 -13.86 2.59 -1.71
C ALA A 145 -13.60 1.77 -0.43
N GLY A 146 -12.33 1.46 -0.15
CA GLY A 146 -11.94 0.44 0.83
C GLY A 146 -12.18 -0.98 0.34
N VAL A 147 -11.63 -1.97 1.03
CA VAL A 147 -11.95 -3.38 0.80
C VAL A 147 -13.31 -3.69 1.41
N ALA A 148 -14.25 -4.13 0.58
CA ALA A 148 -15.59 -4.47 1.06
C ALA A 148 -15.58 -5.69 2.00
N ALA A 149 -16.52 -5.74 2.94
CA ALA A 149 -16.68 -6.88 3.84
C ALA A 149 -16.80 -8.20 3.04
N GLY A 150 -16.25 -9.28 3.57
CA GLY A 150 -16.24 -10.58 2.91
C GLY A 150 -15.31 -10.70 1.70
N HIS A 151 -14.47 -9.68 1.41
CA HIS A 151 -13.50 -9.74 0.32
C HIS A 151 -12.09 -9.96 0.84
N VAL A 152 -11.32 -10.74 0.09
CA VAL A 152 -9.90 -11.03 0.34
C VAL A 152 -9.07 -10.47 -0.82
N VAL A 153 -8.08 -9.64 -0.51
CA VAL A 153 -7.04 -9.25 -1.47
C VAL A 153 -6.18 -10.47 -1.73
N THR A 154 -6.02 -10.85 -3.00
CA THR A 154 -5.25 -12.05 -3.39
C THR A 154 -3.91 -11.72 -4.03
N ALA A 155 -3.82 -10.62 -4.76
CA ALA A 155 -2.57 -10.13 -5.32
C ALA A 155 -2.64 -8.66 -5.71
N VAL A 156 -1.47 -8.10 -6.02
CA VAL A 156 -1.30 -6.81 -6.68
C VAL A 156 -0.49 -7.03 -7.94
N GLU A 157 -1.02 -6.59 -9.08
CA GLU A 157 -0.29 -6.54 -10.33
C GLU A 157 0.08 -5.10 -10.67
N LEU A 158 1.26 -4.90 -11.26
CA LEU A 158 1.78 -3.58 -11.57
C LEU A 158 2.74 -3.61 -12.77
N ASP A 159 2.97 -2.45 -13.37
CA ASP A 159 4.03 -2.25 -14.35
C ASP A 159 5.37 -1.97 -13.63
N PRO A 160 6.37 -2.87 -13.71
CA PRO A 160 7.65 -2.71 -13.01
C PRO A 160 8.59 -1.73 -13.71
N SER A 161 8.30 -1.27 -14.92
CA SER A 161 9.20 -0.47 -15.75
C SER A 161 9.40 0.95 -15.22
N GLY A 162 10.51 1.58 -15.66
CA GLY A 162 10.82 2.98 -15.35
C GLY A 162 11.42 3.20 -13.96
N ASP A 163 12.18 4.28 -13.84
CA ASP A 163 12.79 4.67 -12.57
C ASP A 163 11.76 5.29 -11.65
N CYS A 164 11.80 4.90 -10.38
CA CYS A 164 10.92 5.42 -9.34
C CYS A 164 11.75 6.02 -8.21
N VAL A 165 11.46 7.27 -7.84
CA VAL A 165 12.18 8.02 -6.81
C VAL A 165 11.20 8.65 -5.84
N ARG A 166 11.52 8.58 -4.55
CA ARG A 166 10.77 9.20 -3.48
C ARG A 166 11.54 10.37 -2.85
N GLN A 167 10.81 11.44 -2.56
CA GLN A 167 11.25 12.57 -1.74
C GLN A 167 10.29 12.73 -0.56
N SER A 168 10.81 12.92 0.65
CA SER A 168 9.95 12.99 1.85
C SER A 168 10.50 13.96 2.88
N THR A 169 9.63 14.46 3.76
CA THR A 169 10.00 15.30 4.89
C THR A 169 9.42 14.73 6.17
N ALA A 170 10.31 14.37 7.09
CA ALA A 170 10.02 13.94 8.44
C ALA A 170 10.95 14.64 9.43
N ARG A 171 10.64 14.60 10.73
CA ARG A 171 11.52 15.18 11.76
C ARG A 171 12.80 14.38 11.97
N THR A 172 12.68 13.05 11.85
CA THR A 172 13.82 12.13 11.86
C THR A 172 13.67 11.12 10.72
N PRO A 173 14.74 10.42 10.29
CA PRO A 173 14.67 9.42 9.25
C PRO A 173 13.72 8.25 9.54
N SER A 174 13.41 7.99 10.82
CA SER A 174 12.54 6.91 11.27
C SER A 174 11.09 7.34 11.50
N ASP A 175 10.79 8.64 11.40
CA ASP A 175 9.44 9.15 11.60
C ASP A 175 8.61 8.95 10.32
N THR A 176 7.30 8.74 10.50
CA THR A 176 6.34 8.84 9.39
C THR A 176 6.43 10.22 8.75
N PRO A 177 6.64 10.33 7.44
CA PRO A 177 6.73 11.60 6.75
C PRO A 177 5.46 12.45 6.93
N ILE A 178 5.64 13.77 7.03
CA ILE A 178 4.52 14.72 7.04
C ILE A 178 3.85 14.74 5.66
N VAL A 179 4.68 14.75 4.61
CA VAL A 179 4.33 14.61 3.21
C VAL A 179 5.44 13.81 2.54
N SER A 180 5.09 12.93 1.62
CA SER A 180 6.05 12.34 0.70
C SER A 180 5.53 12.46 -0.74
N ALA A 181 6.45 12.61 -1.68
CA ALA A 181 6.20 12.62 -3.11
C ALA A 181 6.99 11.48 -3.76
N THR A 182 6.29 10.60 -4.44
CA THR A 182 6.88 9.50 -5.19
C THR A 182 6.61 9.73 -6.67
N ALA A 183 7.66 9.83 -7.49
CA ALA A 183 7.57 10.00 -8.94
C ALA A 183 8.14 8.78 -9.66
N ARG A 184 7.54 8.42 -10.79
CA ARG A 184 8.02 7.38 -11.70
C ARG A 184 8.05 7.90 -13.13
N ASN A 185 9.12 7.59 -13.86
CA ASN A 185 9.20 7.82 -15.29
C ASN A 185 8.54 6.64 -16.02
N ALA A 186 7.27 6.77 -16.35
CA ALA A 186 6.50 5.77 -17.11
C ALA A 186 6.61 6.03 -18.62
N ALA A 187 6.24 5.04 -19.44
CA ALA A 187 6.30 5.14 -20.90
C ALA A 187 5.47 6.30 -21.48
N ASP A 188 4.39 6.69 -20.81
CA ASP A 188 3.46 7.75 -21.20
C ASP A 188 3.72 9.10 -20.50
N GLY A 189 4.78 9.20 -19.69
CA GLY A 189 5.17 10.41 -18.97
C GLY A 189 5.45 10.18 -17.48
N VAL A 190 5.71 11.27 -16.76
CA VAL A 190 5.99 11.19 -15.32
C VAL A 190 4.68 11.03 -14.56
N ARG A 191 4.61 9.99 -13.73
CA ARG A 191 3.54 9.79 -12.76
C ARG A 191 3.99 10.24 -11.38
N LEU A 192 3.10 10.86 -10.64
CA LEU A 192 3.35 11.40 -9.30
C LEU A 192 2.27 10.92 -8.34
N ALA A 193 2.68 10.47 -7.17
CA ALA A 193 1.79 10.20 -6.05
C ALA A 193 2.25 10.92 -4.78
N LEU A 194 1.29 11.34 -3.97
CA LEU A 194 1.51 12.06 -2.71
C LEU A 194 0.91 11.30 -1.53
N THR A 195 1.61 11.32 -0.39
CA THR A 195 1.06 10.93 0.92
C THR A 195 0.89 12.17 1.80
N GLY A 196 0.02 12.09 2.80
CA GLY A 196 -0.23 13.18 3.75
C GLY A 196 -1.03 14.35 3.19
N MET A 197 -1.61 14.21 1.99
CA MET A 197 -2.39 15.24 1.29
C MET A 197 -3.89 14.94 1.23
N ALA A 198 -4.29 13.71 1.57
CA ALA A 198 -5.67 13.23 1.64
C ALA A 198 -5.77 12.12 2.70
N ASP A 199 -6.93 11.47 2.83
CA ASP A 199 -7.19 10.33 3.71
C ASP A 199 -6.58 9.00 3.21
N HIS A 200 -6.03 9.00 2.00
CA HIS A 200 -5.26 7.92 1.39
C HIS A 200 -4.19 8.50 0.46
N PRO A 201 -3.15 7.75 0.05
CA PRO A 201 -2.20 8.18 -0.97
C PRO A 201 -2.92 8.44 -2.30
N VAL A 202 -2.57 9.55 -2.98
CA VAL A 202 -3.28 10.01 -4.17
C VAL A 202 -2.32 10.23 -5.33
N LEU A 203 -2.77 9.93 -6.56
CA LEU A 203 -2.11 10.42 -7.77
C LEU A 203 -2.34 11.93 -7.90
N ALA A 204 -1.31 12.65 -8.33
CA ALA A 204 -1.32 14.10 -8.49
C ALA A 204 -0.76 14.49 -9.86
N ASP A 205 -1.13 15.68 -10.33
CA ASP A 205 -0.53 16.25 -11.53
C ASP A 205 0.91 16.67 -11.24
N ALA A 206 1.84 16.31 -12.12
CA ALA A 206 3.26 16.62 -11.95
C ALA A 206 3.57 18.12 -12.09
N LEU A 207 2.73 18.90 -12.79
CA LEU A 207 2.88 20.34 -13.00
C LEU A 207 2.14 21.16 -11.93
N ASP A 208 1.04 20.63 -11.38
CA ASP A 208 0.23 21.26 -10.34
C ASP A 208 -0.18 20.24 -9.26
N PRO A 209 0.77 19.84 -8.41
CA PRO A 209 0.62 18.67 -7.55
C PRO A 209 -0.38 18.84 -6.41
N THR A 210 -0.83 20.07 -6.13
CA THR A 210 -1.75 20.34 -5.00
C THR A 210 -3.18 20.65 -5.43
N THR A 211 -3.44 20.77 -6.73
CA THR A 211 -4.77 21.07 -7.25
C THR A 211 -5.79 20.00 -6.84
N GLY A 212 -6.90 20.47 -6.28
CA GLY A 212 -8.02 19.63 -5.85
C GLY A 212 -7.74 18.82 -4.56
N LEU A 213 -6.60 19.02 -3.91
CA LEU A 213 -6.27 18.35 -2.66
C LEU A 213 -6.50 19.25 -1.44
N GLU A 214 -7.15 18.69 -0.42
CA GLU A 214 -7.47 19.39 0.82
C GLU A 214 -6.88 18.63 2.02
N PRO A 215 -5.56 18.82 2.28
CA PRO A 215 -4.91 18.16 3.40
C PRO A 215 -5.46 18.68 4.74
N ILE A 216 -5.58 17.79 5.70
CA ILE A 216 -5.98 18.15 7.07
C ILE A 216 -4.82 18.76 7.84
N SER A 217 -5.14 19.63 8.80
CA SER A 217 -4.18 20.13 9.79
C SER A 217 -4.16 19.20 11.00
N ASP A 218 -2.97 18.82 11.45
CA ASP A 218 -2.77 18.01 12.66
C ASP A 218 -1.53 18.50 13.44
N PHE A 219 -1.13 17.75 14.48
CA PHE A 219 0.04 18.06 15.29
C PHE A 219 1.38 18.01 14.51
N ARG A 220 1.41 17.38 13.32
CA ARG A 220 2.60 17.26 12.45
C ARG A 220 2.75 18.50 11.56
N GLY A 221 1.63 19.12 11.15
CA GLY A 221 1.67 20.30 10.29
C GLY A 221 0.30 20.83 9.89
N SER A 222 0.25 22.13 9.58
CA SER A 222 -0.96 22.75 9.02
C SER A 222 -1.19 22.32 7.57
N ALA A 223 -2.44 22.49 7.08
CA ALA A 223 -2.79 22.25 5.68
C ALA A 223 -1.90 23.05 4.70
N ASP A 224 -1.66 24.34 4.99
CA ASP A 224 -0.81 25.19 4.15
C ASP A 224 0.65 24.74 4.13
N TYR A 225 1.17 24.29 5.29
CA TYR A 225 2.51 23.73 5.36
C TYR A 225 2.61 22.43 4.53
N ARG A 226 1.60 21.56 4.59
CA ARG A 226 1.56 20.34 3.77
C ARG A 226 1.52 20.66 2.28
N ARG A 227 0.74 21.67 1.83
CA ARG A 227 0.72 22.10 0.43
C ARG A 227 2.09 22.58 -0.01
N THR A 228 2.73 23.46 0.76
CA THR A 228 4.09 23.95 0.46
C THR A 228 5.11 22.80 0.37
N LEU A 229 5.05 21.83 1.29
CA LEU A 229 5.91 20.64 1.23
C LEU A 229 5.64 19.81 -0.01
N ALA A 230 4.38 19.56 -0.36
CA ALA A 230 3.99 18.77 -1.52
C ALA A 230 4.55 19.36 -2.82
N GLU A 231 4.44 20.68 -3.02
CA GLU A 231 4.99 21.39 -4.19
C GLU A 231 6.51 21.23 -4.29
N VAL A 232 7.23 21.43 -3.19
CA VAL A 232 8.70 21.31 -3.17
C VAL A 232 9.15 19.86 -3.40
N LEU A 233 8.52 18.90 -2.72
CA LEU A 233 8.90 17.49 -2.81
C LEU A 233 8.50 16.88 -4.16
N ALA A 234 7.34 17.25 -4.70
CA ALA A 234 6.91 16.85 -6.04
C ALA A 234 7.91 17.30 -7.11
N LYS A 235 8.29 18.59 -7.09
CA LYS A 235 9.29 19.13 -8.01
C LYS A 235 10.63 18.40 -7.91
N ARG A 236 11.08 18.08 -6.70
CA ARG A 236 12.33 17.32 -6.49
C ARG A 236 12.23 15.90 -7.02
N ALA A 237 11.13 15.19 -6.75
CA ALA A 237 10.91 13.83 -7.21
C ALA A 237 10.82 13.75 -8.74
N VAL A 238 10.04 14.63 -9.37
CA VAL A 238 9.90 14.73 -10.83
C VAL A 238 11.24 15.03 -11.51
N ASN A 239 12.00 15.98 -10.99
CA ASN A 239 13.33 16.29 -11.54
C ASN A 239 14.29 15.12 -11.40
N ALA A 240 14.23 14.35 -10.30
CA ALA A 240 15.11 13.22 -10.08
C ALA A 240 14.88 12.09 -11.10
N VAL A 241 13.62 11.75 -11.42
CA VAL A 241 13.32 10.74 -12.45
C VAL A 241 13.51 11.24 -13.88
N GLY A 242 13.43 12.56 -14.13
CA GLY A 242 13.70 13.16 -15.44
C GLY A 242 15.20 13.39 -15.74
N SER A 243 16.08 13.30 -14.73
CA SER A 243 17.52 13.52 -14.87
C SER A 243 18.34 12.27 -15.16
N VAL A 244 17.70 11.12 -15.27
CA VAL A 244 18.31 9.80 -15.52
C VAL A 244 18.34 9.47 -17.02
N ILE A 245 18.29 10.49 -17.89
CA ILE A 245 18.45 10.34 -19.36
C ILE A 245 19.88 10.71 -19.76
#